data_fb22188a8c21f0e1922e9014acf9a22c
#
_entry.id   fb22188a8c21f0e1922e9014acf9a22c
#
_cell.length_a   1.000
_cell.length_b   1.000
_cell.length_c   1.000
_cell.angle_alpha   90.00
_cell.angle_beta   90.00
_cell.angle_gamma   90.00
#
_symmetry.space_group_name_H-M   'P 1'
#
loop_
_entity.id
_entity.type
_entity.pdbx_description
1 polymer ?
#
loop_
_entity_poly.entity_id
_entity_poly.type
_entity_poly.pdbx_seq_one_letter_code
_entity_poly.pdbx_strand_id
1 'polypeptide(L)'
;MTICRHRALAVVLLALTFAAAVHMAFALPPLATPNELLNFEYVQVMRQIGSLPNRGLVDSEVRYTEWHQPPLYFTFAALFGLSVPVEPSAANPPPPIEMQANPHYLSTPAGNRNPVVHVNPANTPLLYTSRVAAALLGVLGVAALYAAGKRVLGPAAGLLMGSILAFQPTYIHLGGSVNNDMPLTAVVAMVMSYAVLLVTSDGRRVASEKEI
;
A
#
# COMPACT_ATOMS: atom_id res chain seq x y z
N MET A 1 -13.60 25.21 -21.50
CA MET A 1 -12.89 24.00 -21.99
C MET A 1 -11.72 23.56 -21.10
N THR A 2 -10.92 24.43 -20.55
CA THR A 2 -9.69 24.08 -19.81
C THR A 2 -9.93 23.26 -18.52
N ILE A 3 -10.97 23.58 -17.75
CA ILE A 3 -11.26 22.91 -16.45
C ILE A 3 -11.67 21.44 -16.65
N CYS A 4 -12.46 21.12 -17.67
CA CYS A 4 -12.83 19.74 -17.98
C CYS A 4 -11.61 18.88 -18.36
N ARG A 5 -10.67 19.46 -19.10
CA ARG A 5 -9.43 18.79 -19.53
C ARG A 5 -8.55 18.39 -18.35
N HIS A 6 -8.34 19.27 -17.37
CA HIS A 6 -7.55 18.94 -16.17
C HIS A 6 -8.21 17.88 -15.29
N ARG A 7 -9.54 17.87 -15.19
CA ARG A 7 -10.24 16.82 -14.46
C ARG A 7 -10.09 15.47 -15.14
N ALA A 8 -10.23 15.41 -16.46
CA ALA A 8 -10.01 14.19 -17.22
C ALA A 8 -8.58 13.66 -17.06
N LEU A 9 -7.55 14.53 -17.13
CA LEU A 9 -6.17 14.15 -16.90
C LEU A 9 -5.92 13.64 -15.48
N ALA A 10 -6.57 14.21 -14.47
CA ALA A 10 -6.46 13.71 -13.10
C ALA A 10 -7.06 12.30 -12.96
N VAL A 11 -8.23 12.04 -13.56
CA VAL A 11 -8.83 10.71 -13.58
C VAL A 11 -7.92 9.70 -14.27
N VAL A 12 -7.34 10.07 -15.41
CA VAL A 12 -6.36 9.22 -16.13
C VAL A 12 -5.14 8.95 -15.26
N LEU A 13 -4.60 9.95 -14.57
CA LEU A 13 -3.47 9.77 -13.65
C LEU A 13 -3.78 8.76 -12.55
N LEU A 14 -4.94 8.90 -11.89
CA LEU A 14 -5.36 7.98 -10.82
C LEU A 14 -5.58 6.55 -11.36
N ALA A 15 -6.20 6.43 -12.54
CA ALA A 15 -6.41 5.15 -13.19
C ALA A 15 -5.09 4.47 -13.58
N LEU A 16 -4.12 5.22 -14.11
CA LEU A 16 -2.78 4.72 -14.42
C LEU A 16 -2.02 4.31 -13.17
N THR A 17 -2.11 5.09 -12.09
CA THR A 17 -1.52 4.73 -10.78
C THR A 17 -2.07 3.39 -10.29
N PHE A 18 -3.39 3.23 -10.30
CA PHE A 18 -4.04 1.99 -9.90
C PHE A 18 -3.63 0.82 -10.79
N ALA A 19 -3.68 1.01 -12.10
CA ALA A 19 -3.33 -0.04 -13.06
C ALA A 19 -1.85 -0.48 -12.91
N ALA A 20 -0.92 0.46 -12.70
CA ALA A 20 0.48 0.16 -12.48
C ALA A 20 0.69 -0.62 -11.16
N ALA A 21 0.05 -0.23 -10.07
CA ALA A 21 0.14 -0.92 -8.80
C ALA A 21 -0.49 -2.33 -8.86
N VAL A 22 -1.65 -2.47 -9.52
CA VAL A 22 -2.30 -3.78 -9.75
C VAL A 22 -1.44 -4.66 -10.65
N HIS A 23 -0.88 -4.11 -11.73
CA HIS A 23 0.07 -4.85 -12.56
C HIS A 23 1.24 -5.38 -11.72
N MET A 24 1.84 -4.53 -10.88
CA MET A 24 2.92 -4.94 -9.98
C MET A 24 2.45 -6.01 -8.98
N ALA A 25 1.22 -5.91 -8.45
CA ALA A 25 0.64 -6.88 -7.53
C ALA A 25 0.62 -8.31 -8.11
N PHE A 26 0.41 -8.44 -9.42
CA PHE A 26 0.41 -9.73 -10.11
C PHE A 26 1.77 -10.11 -10.72
N ALA A 27 2.63 -9.14 -11.01
CA ALA A 27 3.97 -9.39 -11.55
C ALA A 27 4.98 -9.81 -10.47
N LEU A 28 4.82 -9.33 -9.24
CA LEU A 28 5.68 -9.71 -8.12
C LEU A 28 5.40 -11.15 -7.71
N PRO A 29 6.44 -12.00 -7.57
CA PRO A 29 6.26 -13.32 -6.99
C PRO A 29 5.59 -13.23 -5.63
N PRO A 30 4.76 -14.22 -5.25
CA PRO A 30 4.13 -14.24 -3.93
C PRO A 30 5.16 -14.18 -2.80
N LEU A 31 4.93 -13.29 -1.82
CA LEU A 31 5.76 -13.12 -0.60
C LEU A 31 7.24 -12.79 -0.87
N ALA A 32 7.59 -12.30 -2.06
CA ALA A 32 8.97 -11.98 -2.44
C ALA A 32 9.42 -10.59 -1.99
N THR A 33 8.50 -9.73 -1.57
CA THR A 33 8.86 -8.38 -1.11
C THR A 33 9.27 -8.39 0.36
N PRO A 34 10.15 -7.47 0.79
CA PRO A 34 10.55 -7.39 2.19
C PRO A 34 9.34 -7.33 3.13
N ASN A 35 9.36 -8.11 4.18
CA ASN A 35 8.33 -8.21 5.22
C ASN A 35 6.93 -8.64 4.74
N GLU A 36 6.73 -8.92 3.44
CA GLU A 36 5.41 -9.27 2.92
C GLU A 36 4.85 -10.54 3.56
N LEU A 37 5.72 -11.54 3.82
CA LEU A 37 5.31 -12.75 4.52
C LEU A 37 4.69 -12.44 5.88
N LEU A 38 5.38 -11.66 6.71
CA LEU A 38 4.94 -11.31 8.06
C LEU A 38 3.69 -10.42 8.05
N ASN A 39 3.65 -9.48 7.11
CA ASN A 39 2.49 -8.61 6.91
C ASN A 39 1.25 -9.38 6.42
N PHE A 40 1.45 -10.33 5.53
CA PHE A 40 0.36 -11.17 5.04
C PHE A 40 -0.14 -12.13 6.13
N GLU A 41 0.75 -12.71 6.93
CA GLU A 41 0.38 -13.53 8.08
C GLU A 41 -0.48 -12.74 9.08
N TYR A 42 -0.19 -11.45 9.28
CA TYR A 42 -1.06 -10.58 10.10
C TYR A 42 -2.49 -10.50 9.56
N VAL A 43 -2.65 -10.30 8.24
CA VAL A 43 -3.98 -10.29 7.61
C VAL A 43 -4.69 -11.64 7.79
N GLN A 44 -3.97 -12.75 7.61
CA GLN A 44 -4.52 -14.10 7.79
C GLN A 44 -5.01 -14.33 9.22
N VAL A 45 -4.18 -13.99 10.21
CA VAL A 45 -4.54 -14.12 11.64
C VAL A 45 -5.78 -13.28 11.96
N MET A 46 -5.81 -12.01 11.55
CA MET A 46 -6.98 -11.16 11.77
C MET A 46 -8.25 -11.75 11.14
N ARG A 47 -8.14 -12.35 9.97
CA ARG A 47 -9.25 -13.01 9.30
C ARG A 47 -9.74 -14.26 10.03
N GLN A 48 -8.83 -14.99 10.66
CA GLN A 48 -9.13 -16.22 11.40
C GLN A 48 -9.78 -15.93 12.75
N ILE A 49 -9.22 -14.99 13.51
CA ILE A 49 -9.68 -14.69 14.88
C ILE A 49 -10.80 -13.63 14.92
N GLY A 50 -11.01 -12.88 13.83
CA GLY A 50 -11.99 -11.81 13.76
C GLY A 50 -11.69 -10.60 14.65
N SER A 51 -10.46 -10.48 15.15
CA SER A 51 -10.02 -9.39 16.03
C SER A 51 -8.55 -9.03 15.75
N LEU A 52 -8.06 -7.99 16.42
CA LEU A 52 -6.63 -7.63 16.37
C LEU A 52 -5.80 -8.70 17.10
N PRO A 53 -4.69 -9.16 16.51
CA PRO A 53 -3.73 -10.03 17.20
C PRO A 53 -3.22 -9.36 18.47
N ASN A 54 -3.06 -10.13 19.52
CA ASN A 54 -2.46 -9.68 20.77
C ASN A 54 -1.25 -10.54 21.13
N ARG A 55 -0.44 -10.08 22.07
CA ARG A 55 0.79 -10.75 22.47
C ARG A 55 0.57 -12.20 22.93
N GLY A 56 -0.50 -12.47 23.66
CA GLY A 56 -0.79 -13.80 24.16
C GLY A 56 -1.10 -14.82 23.05
N LEU A 57 -1.74 -14.37 21.95
CA LEU A 57 -1.96 -15.19 20.77
C LEU A 57 -0.65 -15.43 19.98
N VAL A 58 0.21 -14.42 19.92
CA VAL A 58 1.51 -14.51 19.23
C VAL A 58 2.43 -15.51 19.94
N ASP A 59 2.47 -15.48 21.28
CA ASP A 59 3.35 -16.33 22.07
C ASP A 59 2.88 -17.80 22.13
N SER A 60 1.59 -18.07 21.90
CA SER A 60 1.02 -19.41 22.09
C SER A 60 0.84 -20.25 20.83
N GLU A 61 0.48 -19.64 19.69
CA GLU A 61 0.06 -20.41 18.50
C GLU A 61 0.47 -19.81 17.15
N VAL A 62 0.86 -18.53 17.10
CA VAL A 62 1.14 -17.81 15.87
C VAL A 62 2.57 -17.30 15.85
N ARG A 63 3.34 -17.70 14.85
CA ARG A 63 4.73 -17.24 14.63
C ARG A 63 4.81 -15.79 14.13
N TYR A 64 3.76 -15.02 14.31
CA TYR A 64 3.66 -13.67 13.86
C TYR A 64 4.50 -12.72 14.73
N THR A 65 5.46 -12.04 14.15
CA THR A 65 6.39 -11.15 14.85
C THR A 65 6.07 -9.66 14.71
N GLU A 66 5.20 -9.29 13.75
CA GLU A 66 4.89 -7.88 13.40
C GLU A 66 3.64 -7.32 14.11
N TRP A 67 3.16 -7.97 15.18
CA TRP A 67 1.96 -7.56 15.94
C TRP A 67 2.01 -6.12 16.48
N HIS A 68 3.20 -5.54 16.61
CA HIS A 68 3.43 -4.18 17.07
C HIS A 68 3.18 -3.11 15.99
N GLN A 69 2.99 -3.52 14.74
CA GLN A 69 2.75 -2.57 13.65
C GLN A 69 1.34 -1.98 13.73
N PRO A 70 1.15 -0.71 13.25
CA PRO A 70 -0.17 -0.08 13.21
C PRO A 70 -1.18 -0.91 12.41
N PRO A 71 -2.36 -1.24 12.99
CA PRO A 71 -3.27 -2.22 12.41
C PRO A 71 -4.12 -1.70 11.25
N LEU A 72 -4.06 -0.41 10.91
CA LEU A 72 -4.97 0.24 9.96
C LEU A 72 -5.00 -0.48 8.60
N TYR A 73 -3.82 -0.73 8.04
CA TYR A 73 -3.73 -1.42 6.75
C TYR A 73 -4.25 -2.85 6.83
N PHE A 74 -3.80 -3.60 7.83
CA PHE A 74 -4.17 -5.01 7.99
C PHE A 74 -5.68 -5.19 8.21
N THR A 75 -6.29 -4.28 8.98
CA THR A 75 -7.74 -4.22 9.15
C THR A 75 -8.44 -3.94 7.81
N PHE A 76 -7.96 -2.95 7.06
CA PHE A 76 -8.52 -2.65 5.74
C PHE A 76 -8.40 -3.83 4.78
N ALA A 77 -7.22 -4.47 4.69
CA ALA A 77 -6.99 -5.62 3.84
C ALA A 77 -7.84 -6.83 4.26
N ALA A 78 -7.97 -7.08 5.57
CA ALA A 78 -8.81 -8.14 6.12
C ALA A 78 -10.30 -7.92 5.78
N LEU A 79 -10.81 -6.69 5.92
CA LEU A 79 -12.18 -6.32 5.56
C LEU A 79 -12.41 -6.39 4.05
N PHE A 80 -11.47 -5.90 3.24
CA PHE A 80 -11.55 -5.95 1.79
C PHE A 80 -11.57 -7.39 1.26
N GLY A 81 -10.86 -8.30 1.93
CA GLY A 81 -10.82 -9.72 1.62
C GLY A 81 -11.92 -10.57 2.32
N LEU A 82 -13.00 -9.98 2.88
CA LEU A 82 -14.00 -10.73 3.66
C LEU A 82 -14.66 -11.91 2.93
N SER A 83 -14.87 -11.78 1.62
CA SER A 83 -15.49 -12.82 0.78
C SER A 83 -14.51 -13.94 0.39
N VAL A 84 -13.22 -13.76 0.66
CA VAL A 84 -12.18 -14.73 0.31
C VAL A 84 -12.00 -15.72 1.45
N PRO A 85 -12.03 -17.05 1.20
CA PRO A 85 -11.75 -18.04 2.22
C PRO A 85 -10.32 -17.93 2.75
N VAL A 86 -10.12 -18.32 4.01
CA VAL A 86 -8.82 -18.32 4.68
C VAL A 86 -8.60 -19.67 5.33
N GLU A 87 -7.50 -20.32 4.99
CA GLU A 87 -7.04 -21.52 5.69
C GLU A 87 -6.21 -21.13 6.91
N PRO A 88 -6.33 -21.85 8.03
CA PRO A 88 -5.56 -21.57 9.24
C PRO A 88 -4.05 -21.56 9.01
N SER A 89 -3.38 -20.51 9.44
CA SER A 89 -1.91 -20.41 9.36
C SER A 89 -1.23 -21.48 10.23
N ALA A 90 -1.84 -21.82 11.37
CA ALA A 90 -1.35 -22.85 12.29
C ALA A 90 -1.38 -24.28 11.74
N ALA A 91 -2.19 -24.54 10.68
CA ALA A 91 -2.26 -25.85 10.03
C ALA A 91 -1.08 -26.13 9.10
N ASN A 92 -0.29 -25.10 8.76
CA ASN A 92 0.86 -25.23 7.88
C ASN A 92 2.12 -24.78 8.61
N PRO A 93 3.11 -25.67 8.80
CA PRO A 93 4.45 -25.19 9.13
C PRO A 93 4.85 -24.17 8.05
N PRO A 94 5.66 -23.15 8.39
CA PRO A 94 6.14 -22.24 7.36
C PRO A 94 6.74 -23.10 6.26
N PRO A 95 6.35 -22.84 4.99
CA PRO A 95 6.89 -23.60 3.89
C PRO A 95 8.42 -23.55 3.95
N PRO A 96 9.11 -24.62 3.61
CA PRO A 96 10.57 -24.59 3.58
C PRO A 96 11.00 -23.43 2.67
N ILE A 97 11.86 -22.57 3.18
CA ILE A 97 12.43 -21.49 2.38
C ILE A 97 13.41 -22.14 1.42
N GLU A 98 12.98 -22.33 0.19
CA GLU A 98 13.86 -22.77 -0.88
C GLU A 98 14.66 -21.56 -1.38
N MET A 99 15.98 -21.69 -1.36
CA MET A 99 16.89 -20.66 -1.86
C MET A 99 17.20 -20.94 -3.33
N GLN A 100 16.65 -20.18 -4.25
CA GLN A 100 16.95 -20.26 -5.68
C GLN A 100 18.04 -19.25 -6.08
N ALA A 101 18.91 -19.67 -7.00
CA ALA A 101 19.90 -18.78 -7.59
C ALA A 101 19.22 -17.67 -8.39
N ASN A 102 19.64 -16.41 -8.15
CA ASN A 102 19.15 -15.28 -8.92
C ASN A 102 20.07 -15.02 -10.13
N PRO A 103 19.63 -15.34 -11.36
CA PRO A 103 20.48 -15.20 -12.55
C PRO A 103 20.85 -13.75 -12.89
N HIS A 104 20.19 -12.78 -12.29
CA HIS A 104 20.42 -11.35 -12.52
C HIS A 104 21.34 -10.69 -11.48
N TYR A 105 21.85 -11.44 -10.52
CA TYR A 105 22.70 -10.89 -9.47
C TYR A 105 24.17 -11.05 -9.85
N LEU A 106 24.90 -9.94 -9.91
CA LEU A 106 26.30 -9.88 -10.38
C LEU A 106 27.35 -10.21 -9.29
N SER A 107 26.91 -10.50 -8.06
CA SER A 107 27.84 -10.80 -6.96
C SER A 107 28.08 -12.31 -6.77
N THR A 108 29.02 -12.64 -5.90
CA THR A 108 29.51 -13.98 -5.64
C THR A 108 28.43 -15.08 -5.48
N PRO A 109 28.68 -16.31 -5.94
CA PRO A 109 27.69 -17.40 -5.91
C PRO A 109 27.05 -17.69 -4.55
N ALA A 110 27.74 -17.39 -3.45
CA ALA A 110 27.24 -17.63 -2.11
C ALA A 110 26.15 -16.64 -1.65
N GLY A 111 26.13 -15.40 -2.21
CA GLY A 111 25.13 -14.37 -1.88
C GLY A 111 23.96 -14.28 -2.87
N ASN A 112 24.03 -15.07 -3.94
CA ASN A 112 23.09 -14.96 -5.08
C ASN A 112 21.90 -15.92 -4.94
N ARG A 113 21.18 -15.84 -3.82
CA ARG A 113 20.03 -16.71 -3.60
C ARG A 113 18.84 -15.89 -3.12
N ASN A 114 17.73 -15.97 -3.85
CA ASN A 114 16.46 -15.43 -3.43
C ASN A 114 15.67 -16.49 -2.67
N PRO A 115 15.07 -16.15 -1.53
CA PRO A 115 14.13 -17.05 -0.88
C PRO A 115 12.89 -17.20 -1.77
N VAL A 116 12.51 -18.43 -2.06
CA VAL A 116 11.23 -18.76 -2.68
C VAL A 116 10.31 -19.25 -1.57
N VAL A 117 9.29 -18.47 -1.29
CA VAL A 117 8.29 -18.84 -0.31
C VAL A 117 7.03 -19.33 -1.04
N HIS A 118 6.65 -20.56 -0.78
CA HIS A 118 5.42 -21.11 -1.34
C HIS A 118 4.22 -20.69 -0.50
N VAL A 119 3.30 -19.95 -1.12
CA VAL A 119 2.00 -19.64 -0.51
C VAL A 119 1.11 -20.87 -0.63
N ASN A 120 0.39 -21.21 0.45
CA ASN A 120 -0.69 -22.19 0.35
C ASN A 120 -1.66 -21.73 -0.75
N PRO A 121 -1.94 -22.56 -1.77
CA PRO A 121 -2.83 -22.20 -2.87
C PRO A 121 -4.20 -21.67 -2.40
N ALA A 122 -4.73 -22.19 -1.29
CA ALA A 122 -5.98 -21.72 -0.70
C ALA A 122 -5.94 -20.28 -0.20
N ASN A 123 -4.76 -19.78 0.21
CA ASN A 123 -4.57 -18.41 0.69
C ASN A 123 -4.11 -17.42 -0.40
N THR A 124 -3.78 -17.92 -1.58
CA THR A 124 -3.33 -17.09 -2.71
C THR A 124 -4.34 -15.99 -3.08
N PRO A 125 -5.67 -16.25 -3.14
CA PRO A 125 -6.64 -15.20 -3.42
C PRO A 125 -6.63 -14.07 -2.37
N LEU A 126 -6.44 -14.38 -1.09
CA LEU A 126 -6.35 -13.39 -0.02
C LEU A 126 -5.08 -12.53 -0.17
N LEU A 127 -3.94 -13.12 -0.56
CA LEU A 127 -2.71 -12.39 -0.82
C LEU A 127 -2.92 -11.32 -1.91
N TYR A 128 -3.46 -11.71 -3.06
CA TYR A 128 -3.70 -10.77 -4.15
C TYR A 128 -4.76 -9.73 -3.80
N THR A 129 -5.81 -10.10 -3.08
CA THR A 129 -6.82 -9.16 -2.58
C THR A 129 -6.18 -8.12 -1.65
N SER A 130 -5.29 -8.55 -0.75
CA SER A 130 -4.55 -7.65 0.15
C SER A 130 -3.62 -6.70 -0.63
N ARG A 131 -2.96 -7.16 -1.69
CA ARG A 131 -2.15 -6.33 -2.59
C ARG A 131 -3.01 -5.28 -3.31
N VAL A 132 -4.18 -5.67 -3.81
CA VAL A 132 -5.12 -4.72 -4.43
C VAL A 132 -5.63 -3.69 -3.42
N ALA A 133 -5.84 -4.07 -2.16
CA ALA A 133 -6.16 -3.14 -1.09
C ALA A 133 -5.05 -2.08 -0.89
N ALA A 134 -3.77 -2.48 -0.93
CA ALA A 134 -2.64 -1.55 -0.89
C ALA A 134 -2.66 -0.59 -2.10
N ALA A 135 -2.92 -1.11 -3.31
CA ALA A 135 -3.03 -0.29 -4.52
C ALA A 135 -4.10 0.79 -4.41
N LEU A 136 -5.28 0.46 -3.85
CA LEU A 136 -6.36 1.43 -3.61
C LEU A 136 -5.94 2.55 -2.65
N LEU A 137 -5.25 2.21 -1.55
CA LEU A 137 -4.73 3.19 -0.62
C LEU A 137 -3.66 4.09 -1.27
N GLY A 138 -2.82 3.54 -2.14
CA GLY A 138 -1.86 4.30 -2.92
C GLY A 138 -2.53 5.36 -3.80
N VAL A 139 -3.63 5.03 -4.47
CA VAL A 139 -4.39 6.01 -5.28
C VAL A 139 -4.88 7.17 -4.43
N LEU A 140 -5.30 6.94 -3.18
CA LEU A 140 -5.73 8.01 -2.28
C LEU A 140 -4.60 8.99 -1.94
N GLY A 141 -3.36 8.50 -1.77
CA GLY A 141 -2.18 9.36 -1.56
C GLY A 141 -1.92 10.28 -2.76
N VAL A 142 -1.96 9.74 -3.98
CA VAL A 142 -1.82 10.53 -5.22
C VAL A 142 -2.95 11.54 -5.36
N ALA A 143 -4.20 11.15 -5.07
CA ALA A 143 -5.35 12.04 -5.12
C ALA A 143 -5.23 13.21 -4.11
N ALA A 144 -4.71 12.94 -2.91
CA ALA A 144 -4.47 13.96 -1.89
C ALA A 144 -3.45 15.00 -2.35
N LEU A 145 -2.30 14.56 -2.89
CA LEU A 145 -1.28 15.48 -3.41
C LEU A 145 -1.79 16.27 -4.61
N TYR A 146 -2.52 15.63 -5.52
CA TYR A 146 -3.17 16.35 -6.62
C TYR A 146 -4.11 17.44 -6.09
N ALA A 147 -4.95 17.13 -5.11
CA ALA A 147 -5.91 18.07 -4.54
C ALA A 147 -5.22 19.27 -3.88
N ALA A 148 -4.17 19.02 -3.10
CA ALA A 148 -3.38 20.06 -2.45
C ALA A 148 -2.68 20.98 -3.47
N GLY A 149 -1.94 20.40 -4.41
CA GLY A 149 -1.25 21.16 -5.44
C GLY A 149 -2.20 21.99 -6.30
N LYS A 150 -3.33 21.39 -6.69
CA LYS A 150 -4.39 22.11 -7.43
C LYS A 150 -4.94 23.30 -6.64
N ARG A 151 -5.13 23.14 -5.33
CA ARG A 151 -5.70 24.20 -4.47
C ARG A 151 -4.76 25.37 -4.29
N VAL A 152 -3.46 25.11 -4.15
CA VAL A 152 -2.44 26.13 -3.83
C VAL A 152 -1.91 26.82 -5.08
N LEU A 153 -1.50 26.03 -6.07
CA LEU A 153 -0.75 26.49 -7.26
C LEU A 153 -1.51 26.28 -8.58
N GLY A 154 -2.72 25.73 -8.52
CA GLY A 154 -3.56 25.50 -9.68
C GLY A 154 -3.48 24.09 -10.28
N PRO A 155 -4.33 23.78 -11.28
CA PRO A 155 -4.54 22.42 -11.77
C PRO A 155 -3.29 21.76 -12.35
N ALA A 156 -2.44 22.50 -13.02
CA ALA A 156 -1.20 21.99 -13.61
C ALA A 156 -0.21 21.53 -12.53
N ALA A 157 -0.06 22.32 -11.45
CA ALA A 157 0.78 21.96 -10.31
C ALA A 157 0.24 20.74 -9.59
N GLY A 158 -1.09 20.62 -9.44
CA GLY A 158 -1.71 19.42 -8.89
C GLY A 158 -1.38 18.16 -9.69
N LEU A 159 -1.49 18.24 -11.03
CA LEU A 159 -1.10 17.12 -11.90
C LEU A 159 0.39 16.77 -11.75
N LEU A 160 1.26 17.79 -11.71
CA LEU A 160 2.70 17.57 -11.54
C LEU A 160 3.00 16.87 -10.21
N MET A 161 2.47 17.36 -9.09
CA MET A 161 2.69 16.79 -7.76
C MET A 161 2.17 15.36 -7.66
N GLY A 162 0.95 15.10 -8.15
CA GLY A 162 0.39 13.76 -8.22
C GLY A 162 1.22 12.83 -9.11
N SER A 163 1.70 13.31 -10.25
CA SER A 163 2.53 12.52 -11.17
C SER A 163 3.89 12.14 -10.59
N ILE A 164 4.55 13.07 -9.86
CA ILE A 164 5.83 12.76 -9.20
C ILE A 164 5.67 11.57 -8.25
N LEU A 165 4.63 11.53 -7.44
CA LEU A 165 4.37 10.38 -6.56
C LEU A 165 3.95 9.14 -7.34
N ALA A 166 3.00 9.29 -8.28
CA ALA A 166 2.42 8.19 -9.04
C ALA A 166 3.44 7.39 -9.85
N PHE A 167 4.46 8.06 -10.39
CA PHE A 167 5.49 7.44 -11.23
C PHE A 167 6.79 7.14 -10.49
N GLN A 168 6.83 7.29 -9.17
CA GLN A 168 7.97 6.85 -8.39
C GLN A 168 7.99 5.31 -8.34
N PRO A 169 9.07 4.65 -8.79
CA PRO A 169 9.14 3.18 -8.86
C PRO A 169 8.88 2.48 -7.52
N THR A 170 9.45 3.00 -6.43
CA THR A 170 9.24 2.48 -5.08
C THR A 170 7.76 2.55 -4.67
N TYR A 171 7.06 3.65 -5.03
CA TYR A 171 5.65 3.82 -4.71
C TYR A 171 4.77 2.80 -5.44
N ILE A 172 5.05 2.55 -6.71
CA ILE A 172 4.35 1.52 -7.50
C ILE A 172 4.62 0.13 -6.92
N HIS A 173 5.88 -0.16 -6.56
CA HIS A 173 6.27 -1.44 -5.96
C HIS A 173 5.54 -1.68 -4.63
N LEU A 174 5.54 -0.70 -3.73
CA LEU A 174 4.81 -0.76 -2.46
C LEU A 174 3.30 -0.92 -2.67
N GLY A 175 2.72 -0.24 -3.68
CA GLY A 175 1.31 -0.39 -4.06
C GLY A 175 0.94 -1.79 -4.55
N GLY A 176 1.90 -2.56 -5.01
CA GLY A 176 1.72 -3.94 -5.49
C GLY A 176 2.05 -5.01 -4.45
N SER A 177 2.36 -4.69 -3.20
CA SER A 177 2.75 -5.64 -2.17
C SER A 177 1.95 -5.48 -0.88
N VAL A 178 1.92 -6.53 -0.06
CA VAL A 178 1.30 -6.47 1.28
C VAL A 178 2.28 -5.82 2.24
N ASN A 179 2.10 -4.52 2.50
CA ASN A 179 3.00 -3.77 3.37
C ASN A 179 2.26 -2.63 4.08
N ASN A 180 2.85 -2.15 5.17
CA ASN A 180 2.34 -1.05 5.97
C ASN A 180 2.84 0.33 5.49
N ASP A 181 3.85 0.37 4.63
CA ASP A 181 4.49 1.62 4.17
C ASP A 181 3.61 2.38 3.17
N MET A 182 2.90 1.66 2.29
CA MET A 182 1.99 2.27 1.33
C MET A 182 0.86 3.05 2.03
N PRO A 183 0.08 2.45 2.95
CA PRO A 183 -0.96 3.19 3.65
C PRO A 183 -0.39 4.31 4.53
N LEU A 184 0.79 4.12 5.14
CA LEU A 184 1.45 5.18 5.90
C LEU A 184 1.78 6.37 5.00
N THR A 185 2.36 6.13 3.83
CA THR A 185 2.67 7.18 2.85
C THR A 185 1.40 7.88 2.38
N ALA A 186 0.31 7.14 2.13
CA ALA A 186 -0.97 7.72 1.74
C ALA A 186 -1.58 8.59 2.86
N VAL A 187 -1.54 8.12 4.11
CA VAL A 187 -2.03 8.89 5.27
C VAL A 187 -1.19 10.15 5.48
N VAL A 188 0.12 10.06 5.42
CA VAL A 188 1.01 11.23 5.50
C VAL A 188 0.71 12.24 4.40
N ALA A 189 0.54 11.78 3.15
CA ALA A 189 0.15 12.65 2.03
C ALA A 189 -1.20 13.33 2.28
N MET A 190 -2.19 12.63 2.83
CA MET A 190 -3.49 13.21 3.17
C MET A 190 -3.40 14.24 4.30
N VAL A 191 -2.68 13.93 5.37
CA VAL A 191 -2.48 14.85 6.52
C VAL A 191 -1.74 16.11 6.09
N MET A 192 -0.64 15.97 5.34
CA MET A 192 0.12 17.11 4.82
C MET A 192 -0.73 17.95 3.85
N SER A 193 -1.50 17.31 2.98
CA SER A 193 -2.43 18.00 2.07
C SER A 193 -3.49 18.77 2.84
N TYR A 194 -4.05 18.18 3.88
CA TYR A 194 -5.04 18.85 4.74
C TYR A 194 -4.43 20.04 5.49
N ALA A 195 -3.24 19.89 6.06
CA ALA A 195 -2.52 20.99 6.72
C ALA A 195 -2.28 22.17 5.77
N VAL A 196 -1.83 21.90 4.55
CA VAL A 196 -1.65 22.90 3.50
C VAL A 196 -2.98 23.62 3.18
N LEU A 197 -4.08 22.86 3.07
CA LEU A 197 -5.40 23.43 2.81
C LEU A 197 -5.88 24.34 3.94
N LEU A 198 -5.64 23.98 5.20
CA LEU A 198 -5.98 24.82 6.36
C LEU A 198 -5.21 26.15 6.34
N VAL A 199 -3.89 26.08 6.23
CA VAL A 199 -3.03 27.28 6.21
C VAL A 199 -3.42 28.23 5.07
N THR A 200 -3.69 27.69 3.87
CA THR A 200 -4.07 28.53 2.72
C THR A 200 -5.49 29.10 2.83
N SER A 201 -6.40 28.42 3.53
CA SER A 201 -7.76 28.94 3.78
C SER A 201 -7.76 30.10 4.76
N ASP A 202 -7.00 29.99 5.86
CA ASP A 202 -6.89 31.04 6.88
C ASP A 202 -6.19 32.28 6.33
N GLY A 203 -5.13 32.11 5.53
CA GLY A 203 -4.47 33.23 4.87
C GLY A 203 -5.39 34.04 3.95
N ARG A 204 -6.34 33.40 3.28
CA ARG A 204 -7.35 34.08 2.45
C ARG A 204 -8.41 34.81 3.27
N ARG A 205 -8.81 34.31 4.42
CA ARG A 205 -9.75 35.00 5.34
C ARG A 205 -9.13 36.27 5.88
N VAL A 206 -7.88 36.18 6.37
CA VAL A 206 -7.16 37.34 6.89
C VAL A 206 -6.91 38.42 5.82
N ALA A 207 -6.64 38.02 4.57
CA ALA A 207 -6.49 38.98 3.46
C ALA A 207 -7.81 39.69 3.13
N SER A 208 -8.94 38.95 3.11
CA SER A 208 -10.28 39.53 2.86
C SER A 208 -10.74 40.49 3.94
N GLU A 209 -10.37 40.29 5.21
CA GLU A 209 -10.70 41.16 6.31
C GLU A 209 -9.90 42.48 6.35
N LYS A 210 -8.75 42.50 5.65
CA LYS A 210 -7.92 43.72 5.56
C LYS A 210 -8.29 44.63 4.37
N GLU A 211 -9.14 44.17 3.47
CA GLU A 211 -9.63 44.93 2.32
C GLU A 211 -10.99 45.64 2.58
N ILE A 212 -11.56 45.50 3.78
CA ILE A 212 -12.75 46.20 4.26
C ILE A 212 -12.35 47.33 5.21
#